data_fce900f89b6923297b44339b27756a1a
#
_entry.id   fce900f89b6923297b44339b27756a1a
#
_cell.length_a   1.000
_cell.length_b   1.000
_cell.length_c   1.000
_cell.angle_alpha   90.00
_cell.angle_beta   90.00
_cell.angle_gamma   90.00
#
_symmetry.space_group_name_H-M   'P 1'
#
loop_
_entity.id
_entity.type
_entity.pdbx_description
1 polymer ?
#
loop_
_entity_poly.entity_id
_entity_poly.type
_entity_poly.pdbx_seq_one_letter_code
_entity_poly.pdbx_strand_id
1 'polypeptide(L)'
;MSIFNVLNLLGGLCLFLFGMSLMGQALERRAGSSLRPLLEKMTQSRLKGLLAGLGVTAVIQSSSATTVMVVGFVNSGLMTLRQSIGVIMGANIGTTVTAWILSLSGIEGNSLLVQMFKPSTFTPILAVIGIVLYLFLKNDKKKDTGMILLGFATLMFGMEAMSAAVSVLRDVPEFSRLFL
;
A
#
# COMPACT_ATOMS: atom_id res chain seq x y z
N MET A 1 -30.39 0.99 -2.76
CA MET A 1 -29.21 1.66 -3.34
C MET A 1 -29.60 2.37 -4.63
N SER A 2 -29.27 3.65 -4.75
CA SER A 2 -29.41 4.35 -6.04
C SER A 2 -28.29 3.89 -7.00
N ILE A 3 -28.55 3.90 -8.32
CA ILE A 3 -27.53 3.62 -9.36
C ILE A 3 -26.30 4.52 -9.19
N PHE A 4 -26.49 5.75 -8.72
CA PHE A 4 -25.41 6.69 -8.42
C PHE A 4 -24.48 6.21 -7.30
N ASN A 5 -25.02 5.51 -6.27
CA ASN A 5 -24.18 4.95 -5.20
C ASN A 5 -23.31 3.80 -5.72
N VAL A 6 -23.86 2.98 -6.63
CA VAL A 6 -23.09 1.91 -7.29
C VAL A 6 -21.99 2.49 -8.16
N LEU A 7 -22.28 3.54 -8.93
CA LEU A 7 -21.28 4.22 -9.76
C LEU A 7 -20.19 4.87 -8.91
N ASN A 8 -20.55 5.50 -7.79
CA ASN A 8 -19.58 6.07 -6.86
C ASN A 8 -18.71 5.00 -6.18
N LEU A 9 -19.30 3.85 -5.84
CA LEU A 9 -18.54 2.71 -5.29
C LEU A 9 -17.53 2.19 -6.31
N LEU A 10 -17.94 1.98 -7.54
CA LEU A 10 -17.07 1.52 -8.63
C LEU A 10 -15.99 2.55 -8.96
N GLY A 11 -16.34 3.83 -9.02
CA GLY A 11 -15.39 4.93 -9.23
C GLY A 11 -14.36 5.00 -8.10
N GLY A 12 -14.81 4.89 -6.85
CA GLY A 12 -13.94 4.83 -5.67
C GLY A 12 -13.00 3.62 -5.71
N LEU A 13 -13.50 2.46 -6.10
CA LEU A 13 -12.69 1.25 -6.29
C LEU A 13 -11.64 1.43 -7.38
N CYS A 14 -11.98 2.04 -8.51
CA CYS A 14 -11.03 2.34 -9.58
C CYS A 14 -9.91 3.27 -9.08
N LEU A 15 -10.26 4.35 -8.36
CA LEU A 15 -9.27 5.25 -7.78
C LEU A 15 -8.38 4.56 -6.74
N PHE A 16 -8.97 3.72 -5.90
CA PHE A 16 -8.24 2.94 -4.89
C PHE A 16 -7.20 2.02 -5.56
N LEU A 17 -7.63 1.22 -6.54
CA LEU A 17 -6.75 0.29 -7.26
C LEU A 17 -5.68 1.04 -8.06
N PHE A 18 -6.03 2.15 -8.70
CA PHE A 18 -5.09 2.98 -9.45
C PHE A 18 -4.06 3.61 -8.52
N GLY A 19 -4.48 4.19 -7.39
CA GLY A 19 -3.59 4.77 -6.38
C GLY A 19 -2.63 3.73 -5.80
N MET A 20 -3.13 2.55 -5.49
CA MET A 20 -2.32 1.42 -5.01
C MET A 20 -1.28 0.99 -6.07
N SER A 21 -1.67 0.87 -7.33
CA SER A 21 -0.77 0.50 -8.43
C SER A 21 0.31 1.57 -8.66
N LEU A 22 -0.08 2.85 -8.67
CA LEU A 22 0.83 3.98 -8.86
C LEU A 22 1.87 4.07 -7.73
N MET A 23 1.40 3.97 -6.50
CA MET A 23 2.26 3.98 -5.30
C MET A 23 3.23 2.78 -5.31
N GLY A 24 2.71 1.57 -5.58
CA GLY A 24 3.51 0.35 -5.62
C GLY A 24 4.64 0.42 -6.66
N GLN A 25 4.33 0.83 -7.90
CA GLN A 25 5.33 0.99 -8.95
C GLN A 25 6.41 2.03 -8.60
N ALA A 26 6.02 3.14 -7.99
CA ALA A 26 6.97 4.18 -7.58
C ALA A 26 7.86 3.71 -6.42
N LEU A 27 7.30 2.98 -5.45
CA LEU A 27 8.06 2.35 -4.36
C LEU A 27 9.05 1.32 -4.88
N GLU A 28 8.62 0.45 -5.81
CA GLU A 28 9.48 -0.54 -6.44
C GLU A 28 10.66 0.10 -7.18
N ARG A 29 10.42 1.13 -7.99
CA ARG A 29 11.49 1.86 -8.68
C ARG A 29 12.45 2.51 -7.71
N ARG A 30 11.93 3.13 -6.64
CA ARG A 30 12.77 3.83 -5.66
C ARG A 30 13.60 2.89 -4.79
N ALA A 31 13.05 1.75 -4.43
CA ALA A 31 13.67 0.78 -3.53
C ALA A 31 14.48 -0.29 -4.26
N GLY A 32 14.14 -0.59 -5.52
CA GLY A 32 14.61 -1.79 -6.23
C GLY A 32 16.12 -1.98 -6.28
N SER A 33 16.89 -0.91 -6.48
CA SER A 33 18.37 -0.99 -6.51
C SER A 33 19.01 -1.31 -5.14
N SER A 34 18.33 -1.00 -4.05
CA SER A 34 18.82 -1.19 -2.68
C SER A 34 18.35 -2.50 -2.06
N LEU A 35 17.27 -3.08 -2.57
CA LEU A 35 16.64 -4.26 -2.00
C LEU A 35 17.41 -5.54 -2.32
N ARG A 36 18.02 -5.61 -3.50
CA ARG A 36 18.80 -6.77 -3.92
C ARG A 36 19.97 -7.05 -2.98
N PRO A 37 20.90 -6.11 -2.71
CA PRO A 37 21.99 -6.34 -1.76
C PRO A 37 21.49 -6.60 -0.33
N LEU A 38 20.35 -6.01 0.06
CA LEU A 38 19.76 -6.24 1.37
C LEU A 38 19.29 -7.69 1.53
N LEU A 39 18.58 -8.22 0.53
CA LEU A 39 18.12 -9.60 0.54
C LEU A 39 19.28 -10.59 0.52
N GLU A 40 20.30 -10.39 -0.31
CA GLU A 40 21.49 -11.23 -0.36
C GLU A 40 22.20 -11.32 1.00
N LYS A 41 22.32 -10.20 1.72
CA LYS A 41 22.99 -10.13 3.02
C LYS A 41 22.16 -10.70 4.18
N MET A 42 20.84 -10.53 4.14
CA MET A 42 19.95 -10.90 5.24
C MET A 42 19.43 -12.34 5.19
N THR A 43 19.63 -13.07 4.09
CA THR A 43 19.07 -14.43 3.93
C THR A 43 19.88 -15.55 4.56
N GLN A 44 20.96 -15.24 5.28
CA GLN A 44 21.83 -16.23 5.93
C GLN A 44 21.15 -17.03 7.07
N SER A 45 20.04 -16.53 7.64
CA SER A 45 19.23 -17.26 8.62
C SER A 45 17.75 -17.16 8.29
N ARG A 46 16.96 -18.17 8.67
CA ARG A 46 15.52 -18.23 8.41
C ARG A 46 14.77 -17.01 8.96
N LEU A 47 15.07 -16.62 10.20
CA LEU A 47 14.43 -15.48 10.87
C LEU A 47 14.81 -14.15 10.20
N LYS A 48 16.09 -13.98 9.84
CA LYS A 48 16.52 -12.79 9.10
C LYS A 48 15.88 -12.74 7.71
N GLY A 49 15.76 -13.90 7.03
CA GLY A 49 15.04 -13.99 5.76
C GLY A 49 13.57 -13.59 5.89
N LEU A 50 12.88 -14.05 6.94
CA LEU A 50 11.49 -13.67 7.22
C LEU A 50 11.35 -12.15 7.44
N LEU A 51 12.21 -11.57 8.29
CA LEU A 51 12.20 -10.13 8.54
C LEU A 51 12.54 -9.32 7.28
N ALA A 52 13.48 -9.81 6.45
CA ALA A 52 13.81 -9.19 5.19
C ALA A 52 12.63 -9.22 4.20
N GLY A 53 11.97 -10.37 4.03
CA GLY A 53 10.79 -10.52 3.19
C GLY A 53 9.62 -9.63 3.64
N LEU A 54 9.37 -9.58 4.96
CA LEU A 54 8.38 -8.70 5.56
C LEU A 54 8.71 -7.23 5.25
N GLY A 55 9.93 -6.79 5.54
CA GLY A 55 10.35 -5.41 5.35
C GLY A 55 10.34 -5.00 3.87
N VAL A 56 10.86 -5.85 2.98
CA VAL A 56 10.83 -5.60 1.53
C VAL A 56 9.41 -5.46 1.03
N THR A 57 8.52 -6.38 1.39
CA THR A 57 7.12 -6.34 0.93
C THR A 57 6.37 -5.16 1.55
N ALA A 58 6.60 -4.83 2.81
CA ALA A 58 6.02 -3.64 3.43
C ALA A 58 6.43 -2.34 2.72
N VAL A 59 7.68 -2.27 2.21
CA VAL A 59 8.18 -1.12 1.45
C VAL A 59 7.68 -1.13 0.01
N ILE A 60 7.80 -2.25 -0.72
CA ILE A 60 7.38 -2.35 -2.13
C ILE A 60 5.85 -2.39 -2.26
N GLN A 61 5.15 -2.81 -1.21
CA GLN A 61 3.69 -3.03 -1.20
C GLN A 61 3.23 -4.10 -2.21
N SER A 62 4.14 -5.03 -2.58
CA SER A 62 3.87 -6.10 -3.54
C SER A 62 4.60 -7.38 -3.13
N SER A 63 3.87 -8.35 -2.60
CA SER A 63 4.38 -9.69 -2.30
C SER A 63 4.71 -10.48 -3.57
N SER A 64 3.96 -10.23 -4.65
CA SER A 64 4.22 -10.86 -5.95
C SER A 64 5.56 -10.40 -6.52
N ALA A 65 5.86 -9.10 -6.52
CA ALA A 65 7.15 -8.58 -6.96
C ALA A 65 8.30 -9.13 -6.10
N THR A 66 8.11 -9.17 -4.78
CA THR A 66 9.09 -9.78 -3.86
C THR A 66 9.31 -11.26 -4.19
N THR A 67 8.25 -12.02 -4.44
CA THR A 67 8.34 -13.45 -4.78
C THR A 67 9.07 -13.67 -6.11
N VAL A 68 8.74 -12.91 -7.15
CA VAL A 68 9.42 -13.01 -8.45
C VAL A 68 10.91 -12.70 -8.32
N MET A 69 11.26 -11.67 -7.52
CA MET A 69 12.67 -11.34 -7.24
C MET A 69 13.38 -12.50 -6.53
N VAL A 70 12.75 -13.12 -5.54
CA VAL A 70 13.29 -14.28 -4.80
C VAL A 70 13.48 -15.48 -5.73
N VAL A 71 12.51 -15.77 -6.61
CA VAL A 71 12.63 -16.83 -7.64
C VAL A 71 13.83 -16.54 -8.57
N GLY A 72 13.98 -15.29 -9.01
CA GLY A 72 15.14 -14.87 -9.79
C GLY A 72 16.47 -15.12 -9.06
N PHE A 73 16.54 -14.85 -7.75
CA PHE A 73 17.75 -15.10 -6.94
C PHE A 73 18.04 -16.59 -6.75
N VAL A 74 17.02 -17.42 -6.59
CA VAL A 74 17.21 -18.89 -6.52
C VAL A 74 17.70 -19.42 -7.87
N ASN A 75 17.10 -18.98 -8.97
CA ASN A 75 17.50 -19.42 -10.31
C ASN A 75 18.93 -18.98 -10.71
N SER A 76 19.35 -17.81 -10.24
CA SER A 76 20.72 -17.31 -10.48
C SER A 76 21.77 -17.86 -9.49
N GLY A 77 21.36 -18.72 -8.55
CA GLY A 77 22.26 -19.28 -7.54
C GLY A 77 22.67 -18.30 -6.41
N LEU A 78 22.09 -17.11 -6.38
CA LEU A 78 22.37 -16.11 -5.33
C LEU A 78 21.70 -16.47 -3.99
N MET A 79 20.69 -17.33 -4.02
CA MET A 79 19.95 -17.78 -2.85
C MET A 79 19.57 -19.26 -2.99
N THR A 80 19.66 -20.00 -1.90
CA THR A 80 19.17 -21.38 -1.86
C THR A 80 17.66 -21.42 -1.68
N LEU A 81 17.00 -22.48 -2.14
CA LEU A 81 15.57 -22.71 -1.95
C LEU A 81 15.19 -22.67 -0.46
N ARG A 82 16.06 -23.19 0.42
CA ARG A 82 15.83 -23.17 1.87
C ARG A 82 15.80 -21.74 2.46
N GLN A 83 16.60 -20.84 1.92
CA GLN A 83 16.62 -19.44 2.32
C GLN A 83 15.39 -18.70 1.79
N SER A 84 14.95 -19.03 0.57
CA SER A 84 13.78 -18.36 -0.04
C SER A 84 12.48 -18.58 0.73
N ILE A 85 12.31 -19.73 1.40
CA ILE A 85 11.11 -20.02 2.21
C ILE A 85 10.88 -18.93 3.26
N GLY A 86 11.94 -18.55 4.01
CA GLY A 86 11.82 -17.51 5.02
C GLY A 86 11.37 -16.16 4.43
N VAL A 87 11.96 -15.77 3.30
CA VAL A 87 11.63 -14.51 2.62
C VAL A 87 10.19 -14.52 2.10
N ILE A 88 9.73 -15.61 1.50
CA ILE A 88 8.36 -15.73 0.97
C ILE A 88 7.34 -15.69 2.13
N MET A 89 7.61 -16.39 3.24
CA MET A 89 6.75 -16.30 4.43
C MET A 89 6.70 -14.88 4.97
N GLY A 90 7.84 -14.20 5.04
CA GLY A 90 7.92 -12.80 5.44
C GLY A 90 7.16 -11.88 4.49
N ALA A 91 7.25 -12.10 3.19
CA ALA A 91 6.52 -11.33 2.18
C ALA A 91 4.99 -11.44 2.36
N ASN A 92 4.49 -12.64 2.67
CA ASN A 92 3.07 -12.85 2.95
C ASN A 92 2.62 -12.07 4.20
N ILE A 93 3.43 -12.08 5.26
CA ILE A 93 3.15 -11.29 6.47
C ILE A 93 3.24 -9.79 6.13
N GLY A 94 4.23 -9.37 5.33
CA GLY A 94 4.41 -7.98 4.93
C GLY A 94 3.21 -7.37 4.20
N THR A 95 2.42 -8.18 3.49
CA THR A 95 1.17 -7.74 2.85
C THR A 95 0.15 -7.27 3.88
N THR A 96 0.12 -7.85 5.08
CA THR A 96 -0.82 -7.44 6.14
C THR A 96 -0.51 -6.05 6.70
N VAL A 97 0.73 -5.56 6.56
CA VAL A 97 1.12 -4.21 7.00
C VAL A 97 0.28 -3.14 6.30
N THR A 98 -0.03 -3.33 5.01
CA THR A 98 -0.93 -2.42 4.28
C THR A 98 -2.32 -2.38 4.89
N ALA A 99 -2.89 -3.55 5.23
CA ALA A 99 -4.19 -3.63 5.87
C ALA A 99 -4.19 -2.93 7.25
N TRP A 100 -3.11 -3.07 8.02
CA TRP A 100 -2.95 -2.38 9.29
C TRP A 100 -2.89 -0.86 9.13
N ILE A 101 -2.11 -0.35 8.14
CA ILE A 101 -2.04 1.09 7.84
C ILE A 101 -3.42 1.62 7.46
N LEU A 102 -4.15 0.91 6.60
CA LEU A 102 -5.50 1.29 6.18
C LEU A 102 -6.51 1.22 7.34
N SER A 103 -6.39 0.24 8.21
CA SER A 103 -7.23 0.11 9.42
C SER A 103 -7.09 1.30 10.37
N LEU A 104 -5.88 1.86 10.50
CA LEU A 104 -5.64 3.04 11.33
C LEU A 104 -6.38 4.28 10.81
N SER A 105 -6.67 4.33 9.51
CA SER A 105 -7.43 5.45 8.92
C SER A 105 -8.92 5.49 9.31
N GLY A 106 -9.46 4.37 9.81
CA GLY A 106 -10.84 4.26 10.31
C GLY A 106 -11.03 4.66 11.77
N ILE A 107 -9.99 5.12 12.48
CA ILE A 107 -10.10 5.50 13.88
C ILE A 107 -10.83 6.85 14.01
N GLU A 108 -12.01 6.82 14.61
CA GLU A 108 -12.78 8.02 14.96
C GLU A 108 -12.43 8.48 16.37
N GLY A 109 -11.98 9.72 16.49
CA GLY A 109 -11.69 10.35 17.80
C GLY A 109 -11.77 11.87 17.71
N ASN A 110 -12.19 12.50 18.82
CA ASN A 110 -12.37 13.96 18.92
C ASN A 110 -11.12 14.72 19.36
N SER A 111 -10.00 14.05 19.61
CA SER A 111 -8.77 14.74 19.98
C SER A 111 -8.14 15.45 18.77
N LEU A 112 -7.52 16.62 18.98
CA LEU A 112 -6.82 17.37 17.93
C LEU A 112 -5.77 16.51 17.19
N LEU A 113 -5.07 15.62 17.91
CA LEU A 113 -4.10 14.70 17.32
C LEU A 113 -4.78 13.72 16.34
N VAL A 114 -5.92 13.12 16.73
CA VAL A 114 -6.65 12.20 15.86
C VAL A 114 -7.20 12.92 14.63
N GLN A 115 -7.67 14.18 14.78
CA GLN A 115 -8.13 14.99 13.64
C GLN A 115 -7.00 15.32 12.65
N MET A 116 -5.79 15.58 13.14
CA MET A 116 -4.62 15.80 12.26
C MET A 116 -4.20 14.54 11.51
N PHE A 117 -4.40 13.35 12.08
CA PHE A 117 -4.11 12.06 11.44
C PHE A 117 -5.28 11.49 10.63
N LYS A 118 -6.43 12.18 10.57
CA LYS A 118 -7.53 11.75 9.68
C LYS A 118 -7.11 11.86 8.23
N PRO A 119 -7.38 10.83 7.40
CA PRO A 119 -7.07 10.83 5.97
C PRO A 119 -7.62 12.06 5.24
N SER A 120 -8.84 12.48 5.57
CA SER A 120 -9.48 13.68 5.01
C SER A 120 -8.68 14.98 5.23
N THR A 121 -7.86 15.05 6.27
CA THR A 121 -7.09 16.26 6.60
C THR A 121 -5.71 16.27 5.96
N PHE A 122 -4.96 15.18 6.04
CA PHE A 122 -3.59 15.17 5.52
C PHE A 122 -3.47 14.73 4.06
N THR A 123 -4.42 13.96 3.55
CA THR A 123 -4.40 13.47 2.15
C THR A 123 -4.32 14.60 1.12
N PRO A 124 -5.11 15.70 1.20
CA PRO A 124 -4.99 16.82 0.27
C PRO A 124 -3.60 17.48 0.31
N ILE A 125 -3.00 17.59 1.50
CA ILE A 125 -1.66 18.16 1.67
C ILE A 125 -0.63 17.28 0.97
N LEU A 126 -0.71 15.96 1.15
CA LEU A 126 0.18 15.01 0.47
C LEU A 126 -0.02 15.06 -1.05
N ALA A 127 -1.25 15.22 -1.53
CA ALA A 127 -1.54 15.37 -2.96
C ALA A 127 -0.87 16.62 -3.55
N VAL A 128 -0.97 17.77 -2.87
CA VAL A 128 -0.33 19.02 -3.30
C VAL A 128 1.20 18.89 -3.32
N ILE A 129 1.78 18.34 -2.25
CA ILE A 129 3.23 18.11 -2.20
C ILE A 129 3.63 17.13 -3.31
N GLY A 130 2.87 16.05 -3.49
CA GLY A 130 3.11 15.04 -4.49
C GLY A 130 3.12 15.60 -5.91
N ILE A 131 2.12 16.41 -6.27
CA ILE A 131 2.04 17.01 -7.61
C ILE A 131 3.17 18.01 -7.86
N VAL A 132 3.54 18.81 -6.86
CA VAL A 132 4.66 19.74 -6.96
C VAL A 132 5.98 18.98 -7.18
N LEU A 133 6.23 17.93 -6.43
CA LEU A 133 7.43 17.09 -6.61
C LEU A 133 7.45 16.41 -7.99
N TYR A 134 6.30 15.95 -8.47
CA TYR A 134 6.19 15.24 -9.73
C TYR A 134 6.37 16.16 -10.95
N LEU A 135 5.71 17.33 -10.96
CA LEU A 135 5.70 18.25 -12.12
C LEU A 135 6.91 19.17 -12.17
N PHE A 136 7.33 19.73 -11.04
CA PHE A 136 8.32 20.81 -11.03
C PHE A 136 9.75 20.33 -10.81
N LEU A 137 9.97 19.12 -10.32
CA LEU A 137 11.32 18.61 -10.07
C LEU A 137 11.78 17.67 -11.18
N LYS A 138 12.99 17.93 -11.70
CA LYS A 138 13.60 17.13 -12.78
C LYS A 138 14.30 15.85 -12.30
N ASN A 139 14.49 15.69 -11.00
CA ASN A 139 15.20 14.56 -10.42
C ASN A 139 14.27 13.34 -10.29
N ASP A 140 14.63 12.22 -10.92
CA ASP A 140 13.81 11.00 -10.97
C ASP A 140 13.46 10.47 -9.57
N LYS A 141 14.39 10.51 -8.61
CA LYS A 141 14.13 10.09 -7.24
C LYS A 141 13.06 10.96 -6.55
N LYS A 142 13.03 12.26 -6.85
CA LYS A 142 12.02 13.18 -6.30
C LYS A 142 10.67 13.01 -7.01
N LYS A 143 10.68 12.72 -8.31
CA LYS A 143 9.46 12.37 -9.05
C LYS A 143 8.84 11.09 -8.52
N ASP A 144 9.63 10.04 -8.26
CA ASP A 144 9.12 8.81 -7.65
C ASP A 144 8.53 9.08 -6.26
N THR A 145 9.15 9.95 -5.45
CA THR A 145 8.56 10.38 -4.17
C THR A 145 7.23 11.09 -4.39
N GLY A 146 7.15 11.98 -5.38
CA GLY A 146 5.90 12.64 -5.78
C GLY A 146 4.81 11.64 -6.18
N MET A 147 5.18 10.62 -6.97
CA MET A 147 4.25 9.55 -7.38
C MET A 147 3.80 8.69 -6.20
N ILE A 148 4.67 8.42 -5.22
CA ILE A 148 4.29 7.71 -3.98
C ILE A 148 3.22 8.50 -3.22
N LEU A 149 3.44 9.80 -3.02
CA LEU A 149 2.51 10.67 -2.30
C LEU A 149 1.17 10.81 -3.06
N LEU A 150 1.22 10.98 -4.38
CA LEU A 150 0.03 11.05 -5.24
C LEU A 150 -0.74 9.73 -5.25
N GLY A 151 -0.03 8.61 -5.37
CA GLY A 151 -0.63 7.27 -5.32
C GLY A 151 -1.33 7.02 -3.99
N PHE A 152 -0.69 7.37 -2.88
CA PHE A 152 -1.29 7.30 -1.56
C PHE A 152 -2.52 8.19 -1.43
N ALA A 153 -2.44 9.44 -1.88
CA ALA A 153 -3.57 10.36 -1.85
C ALA A 153 -4.76 9.85 -2.69
N THR A 154 -4.49 9.36 -3.90
CA THR A 154 -5.51 8.79 -4.79
C THR A 154 -6.18 7.55 -4.17
N LEU A 155 -5.39 6.68 -3.54
CA LEU A 155 -5.88 5.51 -2.82
C LEU A 155 -6.82 5.91 -1.67
N MET A 156 -6.43 6.91 -0.86
CA MET A 156 -7.25 7.41 0.24
C MET A 156 -8.55 8.05 -0.24
N PHE A 157 -8.52 8.86 -1.30
CA PHE A 157 -9.73 9.42 -1.91
C PHE A 157 -10.65 8.32 -2.45
N GLY A 158 -10.09 7.27 -3.06
CA GLY A 158 -10.86 6.11 -3.52
C GLY A 158 -11.54 5.40 -2.35
N MET A 159 -10.83 5.18 -1.25
CA MET A 159 -11.37 4.56 -0.03
C MET A 159 -12.49 5.41 0.59
N GLU A 160 -12.31 6.74 0.65
CA GLU A 160 -13.32 7.66 1.17
C GLU A 160 -14.58 7.66 0.30
N ALA A 161 -14.43 7.67 -1.03
CA ALA A 161 -15.55 7.57 -1.98
C ALA A 161 -16.32 6.25 -1.82
N MET A 162 -15.61 5.12 -1.66
CA MET A 162 -16.25 3.83 -1.39
C MET A 162 -17.00 3.84 -0.07
N SER A 163 -16.40 4.35 0.99
CA SER A 163 -17.02 4.45 2.32
C SER A 163 -18.28 5.31 2.29
N ALA A 164 -18.25 6.45 1.60
CA ALA A 164 -19.40 7.32 1.42
C ALA A 164 -20.55 6.61 0.65
N ALA A 165 -20.20 5.86 -0.39
CA ALA A 165 -21.18 5.13 -1.19
C ALA A 165 -21.89 4.01 -0.38
N VAL A 166 -21.16 3.33 0.51
CA VAL A 166 -21.66 2.23 1.35
C VAL A 166 -22.34 2.73 2.61
N SER A 167 -22.05 3.93 3.08
CA SER A 167 -22.65 4.50 4.31
C SER A 167 -24.18 4.51 4.28
N VAL A 168 -24.79 4.67 3.10
CA VAL A 168 -26.24 4.62 2.88
C VAL A 168 -26.84 3.23 3.23
N LEU A 169 -26.04 2.16 3.18
CA LEU A 169 -26.50 0.81 3.56
C LEU A 169 -26.55 0.60 5.07
N ARG A 170 -25.84 1.42 5.84
CA ARG A 170 -25.80 1.34 7.30
C ARG A 170 -27.17 1.56 7.94
N ASP A 171 -28.01 2.36 7.26
CA ASP A 171 -29.37 2.72 7.71
C ASP A 171 -30.45 1.74 7.19
N VAL A 172 -30.06 0.68 6.47
CA VAL A 172 -30.98 -0.34 5.94
C VAL A 172 -31.07 -1.51 6.93
N PRO A 173 -32.23 -1.73 7.58
CA PRO A 173 -32.38 -2.75 8.63
C PRO A 173 -32.07 -4.18 8.16
N GLU A 174 -32.35 -4.49 6.89
CA GLU A 174 -32.07 -5.79 6.27
C GLU A 174 -30.56 -6.04 6.16
N PHE A 175 -29.79 -5.00 5.90
CA PHE A 175 -28.32 -5.08 5.82
C PHE A 175 -27.71 -5.29 7.20
N SER A 176 -28.20 -4.59 8.22
CA SER A 176 -27.74 -4.74 9.60
C SER A 176 -28.01 -6.14 10.16
N ARG A 177 -29.12 -6.78 9.75
CA ARG A 177 -29.46 -8.17 10.16
C ARG A 177 -28.58 -9.24 9.54
N LEU A 178 -27.86 -8.95 8.45
CA LEU A 178 -26.95 -9.89 7.80
C LEU A 178 -25.64 -10.10 8.61
N PHE A 179 -25.34 -9.17 9.51
CA PHE A 179 -24.11 -9.18 10.33
C PHE A 179 -24.35 -9.45 11.82
N LEU A 180 -25.62 -9.65 12.21
CA LEU A 180 -26.04 -10.08 13.55
C LEU A 180 -26.49 -11.54 13.53
#